data_e6be69e49fa09d07420566a189eeeca6
#
_entry.id   e6be69e49fa09d07420566a189eeeca6
#
_cell.length_a   1.000
_cell.length_b   1.000
_cell.length_c   1.000
_cell.angle_alpha   90.00
_cell.angle_beta   90.00
_cell.angle_gamma   90.00
#
_symmetry.space_group_name_H-M   'P 1'
#
loop_
_entity.id
_entity.type
_entity.pdbx_description
1 polymer ?
#
loop_
_entity_poly.entity_id
_entity_poly.type
_entity_poly.pdbx_seq_one_letter_code
_entity_poly.pdbx_strand_id
1 'polypeptide(L)'
;MRRSIVAVLLVVTATLIGGCASEAGGDITGQTWHLTSITTVAPNFATVVPAEAMADYTIAFDPGGTFAAKADCNQLSGTYTITGKSVLTIKPGPSTLAACPDGSLSDKYVAALAQASSYTTTSNQLTITLLDNGTLSFQAG
;
A
#
# COMPACT_ATOMS: atom_id res chain seq x y z
N MET A 1 23.34 -41.45 55.16
CA MET A 1 23.78 -40.98 53.81
C MET A 1 22.61 -40.31 53.11
N ARG A 2 22.57 -38.96 53.10
CA ARG A 2 21.54 -38.20 52.44
C ARG A 2 22.10 -37.73 51.06
N ARG A 3 21.52 -38.21 49.98
CA ARG A 3 21.88 -37.76 48.62
C ARG A 3 20.99 -36.58 48.29
N SER A 4 21.59 -35.38 48.23
CA SER A 4 20.95 -34.18 47.73
C SER A 4 20.96 -34.20 46.20
N ILE A 5 19.77 -34.19 45.60
CA ILE A 5 19.59 -34.04 44.15
C ILE A 5 19.42 -32.54 43.92
N VAL A 6 20.40 -31.92 43.26
CA VAL A 6 20.33 -30.55 42.77
C VAL A 6 19.63 -30.58 41.43
N ALA A 7 18.41 -30.06 41.39
CA ALA A 7 17.69 -29.86 40.15
C ALA A 7 18.16 -28.56 39.49
N VAL A 8 18.83 -28.67 38.34
CA VAL A 8 19.20 -27.53 37.50
C VAL A 8 18.00 -27.16 36.63
N LEU A 9 17.37 -26.03 36.95
CA LEU A 9 16.32 -25.45 36.08
C LEU A 9 17.00 -24.77 34.89
N LEU A 10 16.86 -25.35 33.73
CA LEU A 10 17.21 -24.70 32.45
C LEU A 10 16.09 -23.72 32.06
N VAL A 11 16.35 -22.43 32.22
CA VAL A 11 15.48 -21.37 31.72
C VAL A 11 15.79 -21.17 30.22
N VAL A 12 14.92 -21.69 29.37
CA VAL A 12 14.97 -21.42 27.92
C VAL A 12 14.32 -20.07 27.67
N THR A 13 15.12 -19.04 27.48
CA THR A 13 14.64 -17.73 27.02
C THR A 13 14.36 -17.80 25.52
N ALA A 14 13.09 -17.91 25.14
CA ALA A 14 12.65 -17.80 23.76
C ALA A 14 12.72 -16.31 23.34
N THR A 15 13.70 -15.94 22.53
CA THR A 15 13.77 -14.65 21.87
C THR A 15 12.73 -14.62 20.74
N LEU A 16 11.62 -13.90 20.93
CA LEU A 16 10.65 -13.58 19.91
C LEU A 16 11.30 -12.57 18.93
N ILE A 17 11.76 -13.07 17.79
CA ILE A 17 12.13 -12.21 16.66
C ILE A 17 10.82 -11.74 16.03
N GLY A 18 10.38 -10.55 16.41
CA GLY A 18 9.25 -9.86 15.78
C GLY A 18 9.64 -9.46 14.36
N GLY A 19 9.43 -10.34 13.38
CA GLY A 19 9.47 -9.97 11.96
C GLY A 19 8.25 -9.11 11.65
N CYS A 20 8.45 -7.93 11.03
CA CYS A 20 7.36 -7.18 10.41
C CYS A 20 6.85 -7.99 9.21
N ALA A 21 5.90 -8.88 9.44
CA ALA A 21 5.20 -9.58 8.37
C ALA A 21 4.18 -8.62 7.75
N SER A 22 4.18 -8.50 6.42
CA SER A 22 3.10 -7.83 5.68
C SER A 22 1.82 -8.61 5.90
N GLU A 23 0.80 -7.98 6.48
CA GLU A 23 -0.48 -8.62 6.72
C GLU A 23 -1.44 -8.35 5.56
N ALA A 24 -2.08 -9.42 5.07
CA ALA A 24 -3.22 -9.27 4.17
C ALA A 24 -4.41 -8.72 4.98
N GLY A 25 -4.97 -7.58 4.57
CA GLY A 25 -6.20 -7.05 5.14
C GLY A 25 -6.04 -6.17 6.38
N GLY A 26 -4.89 -5.52 6.60
CA GLY A 26 -4.74 -4.48 7.62
C GLY A 26 -5.53 -3.21 7.27
N ASP A 27 -5.67 -2.31 8.25
CA ASP A 27 -6.34 -1.02 8.05
C ASP A 27 -5.48 -0.10 7.17
N ILE A 28 -6.09 0.45 6.13
CA ILE A 28 -5.46 1.39 5.19
C ILE A 28 -5.98 2.81 5.35
N THR A 29 -6.91 3.04 6.31
CA THR A 29 -7.52 4.33 6.57
C THR A 29 -6.72 5.18 7.56
N GLY A 30 -7.10 6.45 7.71
CA GLY A 30 -6.55 7.33 8.74
C GLY A 30 -5.15 7.89 8.46
N GLN A 31 -4.57 7.60 7.30
CA GLN A 31 -3.28 8.16 6.87
C GLN A 31 -3.26 8.43 5.37
N THR A 32 -2.30 9.24 4.94
CA THR A 32 -2.03 9.47 3.52
C THR A 32 -0.91 8.53 3.08
N TRP A 33 -1.13 7.83 1.99
CA TRP A 33 -0.17 6.95 1.38
C TRP A 33 0.53 7.64 0.21
N HIS A 34 1.85 7.65 0.22
CA HIS A 34 2.70 8.26 -0.81
C HIS A 34 3.24 7.17 -1.73
N LEU A 35 2.98 7.30 -3.02
CA LEU A 35 3.40 6.34 -4.03
C LEU A 35 4.93 6.29 -4.13
N THR A 36 5.49 5.10 -4.06
CA THR A 36 6.93 4.85 -4.20
C THR A 36 7.30 4.17 -5.51
N SER A 37 6.40 3.36 -6.06
CA SER A 37 6.64 2.72 -7.36
C SER A 37 5.35 2.28 -8.04
N ILE A 38 5.42 2.21 -9.38
CA ILE A 38 4.39 1.62 -10.25
C ILE A 38 5.04 0.53 -11.07
N THR A 39 4.42 -0.64 -11.10
CA THR A 39 4.76 -1.72 -12.02
C THR A 39 3.47 -2.24 -12.67
N THR A 40 3.44 -2.33 -13.99
CA THR A 40 2.36 -2.97 -14.75
C THR A 40 2.94 -4.02 -15.68
N VAL A 41 2.15 -5.04 -16.00
CA VAL A 41 2.58 -6.15 -16.86
C VAL A 41 2.08 -5.95 -18.29
N ALA A 42 0.89 -5.41 -18.47
CA ALA A 42 0.30 -5.15 -19.78
C ALA A 42 -0.37 -3.76 -19.86
N PRO A 43 0.28 -2.74 -20.45
CA PRO A 43 1.62 -2.73 -21.04
C PRO A 43 2.73 -2.82 -19.98
N ASN A 44 3.85 -3.42 -20.35
CA ASN A 44 5.00 -3.53 -19.44
C ASN A 44 5.56 -2.13 -19.14
N PHE A 45 5.51 -1.76 -17.87
CA PHE A 45 6.03 -0.49 -17.36
C PHE A 45 6.48 -0.67 -15.91
N ALA A 46 7.62 -0.11 -15.56
CA ALA A 46 8.09 -0.06 -14.19
C ALA A 46 8.83 1.25 -13.94
N THR A 47 8.51 1.89 -12.82
CA THR A 47 9.20 3.11 -12.39
C THR A 47 9.19 3.23 -10.87
N VAL A 48 10.20 3.91 -10.35
CA VAL A 48 10.28 4.35 -8.95
C VAL A 48 9.98 5.85 -8.94
N VAL A 49 9.13 6.27 -8.01
CA VAL A 49 8.85 7.70 -7.80
C VAL A 49 9.97 8.28 -6.95
N PRO A 50 10.67 9.32 -7.43
CA PRO A 50 11.71 9.99 -6.64
C PRO A 50 11.14 10.57 -5.34
N ALA A 51 11.94 10.60 -4.28
CA ALA A 51 11.49 11.02 -2.95
C ALA A 51 10.87 12.42 -2.95
N GLU A 52 11.43 13.34 -3.74
CA GLU A 52 10.94 14.71 -3.92
C GLU A 52 9.57 14.80 -4.62
N ALA A 53 9.19 13.78 -5.39
CA ALA A 53 7.93 13.72 -6.13
C ALA A 53 6.84 12.87 -5.43
N MET A 54 7.17 12.18 -4.35
CA MET A 54 6.19 11.29 -3.67
C MET A 54 4.98 12.05 -3.13
N ALA A 55 5.15 13.31 -2.72
CA ALA A 55 4.06 14.16 -2.26
C ALA A 55 3.07 14.56 -3.38
N ASP A 56 3.44 14.33 -4.64
CA ASP A 56 2.60 14.61 -5.79
C ASP A 56 1.77 13.40 -6.24
N TYR A 57 2.04 12.22 -5.66
CA TYR A 57 1.29 10.99 -5.96
C TYR A 57 0.83 10.34 -4.66
N THR A 58 -0.37 10.68 -4.23
CA THR A 58 -0.88 10.22 -2.92
C THR A 58 -2.27 9.61 -3.03
N ILE A 59 -2.63 8.79 -2.05
CA ILE A 59 -4.01 8.33 -1.84
C ILE A 59 -4.31 8.28 -0.34
N ALA A 60 -5.51 8.72 0.03
CA ALA A 60 -6.06 8.60 1.37
C ALA A 60 -7.43 7.92 1.31
N PHE A 61 -7.59 6.87 2.09
CA PHE A 61 -8.84 6.11 2.19
C PHE A 61 -9.63 6.57 3.41
N ASP A 62 -10.91 6.88 3.19
CA ASP A 62 -11.85 7.23 4.25
C ASP A 62 -12.61 5.97 4.70
N PRO A 63 -12.85 5.77 6.02
CA PRO A 63 -13.60 4.62 6.51
C PRO A 63 -15.01 4.46 5.91
N GLY A 64 -15.57 5.55 5.37
CA GLY A 64 -16.88 5.55 4.70
C GLY A 64 -16.89 4.93 3.30
N GLY A 65 -15.76 4.42 2.79
CA GLY A 65 -15.67 3.78 1.47
C GLY A 65 -15.37 4.75 0.33
N THR A 66 -14.92 5.96 0.63
CA THR A 66 -14.45 6.94 -0.35
C THR A 66 -12.93 7.09 -0.27
N PHE A 67 -12.32 7.60 -1.32
CA PHE A 67 -10.92 7.97 -1.31
C PHE A 67 -10.70 9.31 -2.00
N ALA A 68 -9.61 9.97 -1.64
CA ALA A 68 -9.07 11.12 -2.33
C ALA A 68 -7.62 10.83 -2.74
N ALA A 69 -7.22 11.21 -3.94
CA ALA A 69 -5.88 11.02 -4.43
C ALA A 69 -5.37 12.26 -5.16
N LYS A 70 -4.08 12.48 -5.09
CA LYS A 70 -3.35 13.45 -5.89
C LYS A 70 -2.52 12.67 -6.92
N ALA A 71 -2.64 13.04 -8.17
CA ALA A 71 -1.92 12.46 -9.29
C ALA A 71 -1.19 13.57 -10.04
N ASP A 72 -0.05 14.00 -9.48
CA ASP A 72 0.74 15.14 -9.90
C ASP A 72 -0.08 16.44 -9.88
N CYS A 73 -0.33 17.04 -11.04
CA CYS A 73 -1.12 18.27 -11.18
C CYS A 73 -2.64 18.02 -11.09
N ASN A 74 -3.09 16.78 -11.03
CA ASN A 74 -4.50 16.41 -10.95
C ASN A 74 -4.89 15.89 -9.57
N GLN A 75 -6.15 16.12 -9.22
CA GLN A 75 -6.79 15.55 -8.04
C GLN A 75 -7.98 14.72 -8.49
N LEU A 76 -8.16 13.57 -7.86
CA LEU A 76 -9.30 12.70 -8.09
C LEU A 76 -9.86 12.20 -6.79
N SER A 77 -11.13 11.82 -6.83
CA SER A 77 -11.82 11.14 -5.76
C SER A 77 -12.62 9.99 -6.34
N GLY A 78 -13.11 9.13 -5.47
CA GLY A 78 -13.91 8.00 -5.90
C GLY A 78 -14.32 7.15 -4.72
N THR A 79 -14.72 5.92 -5.02
CA THR A 79 -15.12 4.94 -4.00
C THR A 79 -14.21 3.73 -4.05
N TYR A 80 -14.11 3.06 -2.91
CA TYR A 80 -13.44 1.77 -2.82
C TYR A 80 -14.26 0.79 -2.00
N THR A 81 -14.02 -0.48 -2.21
CA THR A 81 -14.59 -1.55 -1.38
C THR A 81 -13.53 -2.57 -1.05
N ILE A 82 -13.58 -3.07 0.18
CA ILE A 82 -12.76 -4.20 0.62
C ILE A 82 -13.71 -5.35 0.90
N THR A 83 -13.47 -6.51 0.29
CA THR A 83 -14.21 -7.75 0.54
C THR A 83 -13.28 -8.85 1.01
N GLY A 84 -13.78 -9.72 1.88
CA GLY A 84 -12.92 -10.71 2.54
C GLY A 84 -11.83 -10.01 3.36
N LYS A 85 -10.60 -10.52 3.27
CA LYS A 85 -9.45 -9.97 4.02
C LYS A 85 -8.64 -8.94 3.24
N SER A 86 -8.58 -9.04 1.92
CA SER A 86 -7.62 -8.25 1.13
C SER A 86 -8.06 -7.96 -0.31
N VAL A 87 -9.27 -8.31 -0.71
CA VAL A 87 -9.77 -7.96 -2.06
C VAL A 87 -10.15 -6.50 -2.07
N LEU A 88 -9.45 -5.71 -2.86
CA LEU A 88 -9.62 -4.26 -2.97
C LEU A 88 -10.11 -3.91 -4.37
N THR A 89 -11.23 -3.23 -4.44
CA THR A 89 -11.72 -2.64 -5.69
C THR A 89 -11.75 -1.13 -5.54
N ILE A 90 -11.10 -0.41 -6.45
CA ILE A 90 -11.10 1.05 -6.51
C ILE A 90 -11.88 1.48 -7.75
N LYS A 91 -12.80 2.42 -7.58
CA LYS A 91 -13.58 3.03 -8.67
C LYS A 91 -13.29 4.52 -8.71
N PRO A 92 -12.34 4.97 -9.55
CA PRO A 92 -12.10 6.39 -9.76
C PRO A 92 -13.37 7.10 -10.21
N GLY A 93 -13.62 8.23 -9.62
CA GLY A 93 -14.72 9.13 -9.95
C GLY A 93 -14.20 10.40 -10.63
N PRO A 94 -14.79 11.56 -10.30
CA PRO A 94 -14.39 12.83 -10.90
C PRO A 94 -12.91 13.14 -10.64
N SER A 95 -12.26 13.67 -11.68
CA SER A 95 -10.86 14.12 -11.65
C SER A 95 -10.76 15.48 -12.33
N THR A 96 -9.82 16.32 -11.88
CA THR A 96 -9.37 17.45 -12.68
C THR A 96 -8.61 16.93 -13.90
N LEU A 97 -8.64 17.68 -14.99
CA LEU A 97 -8.02 17.30 -16.27
C LEU A 97 -7.00 18.35 -16.69
N ALA A 98 -6.13 18.76 -15.78
CA ALA A 98 -5.02 19.65 -16.10
C ALA A 98 -3.97 18.89 -16.92
N ALA A 99 -3.35 19.58 -17.89
CA ALA A 99 -2.20 19.04 -18.60
C ALA A 99 -0.99 19.10 -17.64
N CYS A 100 -0.54 17.94 -17.17
CA CYS A 100 0.63 17.85 -16.31
C CYS A 100 1.92 18.04 -17.12
N PRO A 101 3.04 18.40 -16.45
CA PRO A 101 4.34 18.52 -17.11
C PRO A 101 4.79 17.23 -17.78
N ASP A 102 5.72 17.36 -18.73
CA ASP A 102 6.34 16.20 -19.37
C ASP A 102 7.00 15.28 -18.34
N GLY A 103 6.81 13.99 -18.49
CA GLY A 103 7.31 12.97 -17.55
C GLY A 103 6.38 12.67 -16.38
N SER A 104 5.23 13.35 -16.30
CA SER A 104 4.20 13.05 -15.28
C SER A 104 3.73 11.60 -15.34
N LEU A 105 3.52 11.01 -14.17
CA LEU A 105 2.94 9.67 -14.02
C LEU A 105 1.42 9.72 -13.81
N SER A 106 0.79 10.89 -13.92
CA SER A 106 -0.62 11.11 -13.58
C SER A 106 -1.54 10.08 -14.25
N ASP A 107 -1.48 9.96 -15.58
CA ASP A 107 -2.35 9.04 -16.33
C ASP A 107 -2.09 7.57 -15.98
N LYS A 108 -0.81 7.19 -15.81
CA LYS A 108 -0.42 5.83 -15.43
C LYS A 108 -0.90 5.48 -14.03
N TYR A 109 -0.77 6.40 -13.10
CA TYR A 109 -1.19 6.22 -11.72
C TYR A 109 -2.71 6.08 -11.62
N VAL A 110 -3.48 6.96 -12.26
CA VAL A 110 -4.95 6.89 -12.28
C VAL A 110 -5.44 5.61 -12.94
N ALA A 111 -4.85 5.23 -14.07
CA ALA A 111 -5.20 3.98 -14.76
C ALA A 111 -4.89 2.75 -13.90
N ALA A 112 -3.75 2.75 -13.20
CA ALA A 112 -3.37 1.66 -12.31
C ALA A 112 -4.30 1.54 -11.09
N LEU A 113 -4.73 2.65 -10.48
CA LEU A 113 -5.70 2.62 -9.38
C LEU A 113 -6.99 1.91 -9.77
N ALA A 114 -7.48 2.10 -10.99
CA ALA A 114 -8.69 1.45 -11.51
C ALA A 114 -8.51 -0.08 -11.70
N GLN A 115 -7.28 -0.57 -11.69
CA GLN A 115 -6.94 -1.99 -11.84
C GLN A 115 -6.68 -2.69 -10.50
N ALA A 116 -6.94 -2.04 -9.37
CA ALA A 116 -6.74 -2.65 -8.05
C ALA A 116 -7.54 -3.94 -7.91
N SER A 117 -6.90 -5.01 -7.40
CA SER A 117 -7.51 -6.32 -7.18
C SER A 117 -7.36 -6.81 -5.74
N SER A 118 -6.21 -6.56 -5.13
CA SER A 118 -5.96 -6.92 -3.73
C SER A 118 -4.91 -6.01 -3.11
N TYR A 119 -4.72 -6.11 -1.80
CA TYR A 119 -3.68 -5.37 -1.11
C TYR A 119 -3.08 -6.12 0.07
N THR A 120 -1.87 -5.72 0.42
CA THR A 120 -1.21 -6.06 1.67
C THR A 120 -0.71 -4.78 2.32
N THR A 121 -0.72 -4.73 3.65
CA THR A 121 -0.24 -3.54 4.37
C THR A 121 0.52 -3.91 5.63
N THR A 122 1.36 -2.99 6.05
CA THR A 122 1.96 -2.89 7.38
C THR A 122 1.63 -1.51 7.93
N SER A 123 2.07 -1.17 9.13
CA SER A 123 1.89 0.19 9.67
C SER A 123 2.51 1.29 8.78
N ASN A 124 3.49 0.96 7.95
CA ASN A 124 4.28 1.93 7.18
C ASN A 124 4.31 1.69 5.67
N GLN A 125 3.77 0.59 5.18
CA GLN A 125 3.79 0.24 3.76
C GLN A 125 2.43 -0.29 3.33
N LEU A 126 2.01 0.07 2.10
CA LEU A 126 0.85 -0.46 1.42
C LEU A 126 1.30 -0.93 0.03
N THR A 127 0.96 -2.15 -0.33
CA THR A 127 1.12 -2.66 -1.69
C THR A 127 -0.24 -3.04 -2.24
N ILE A 128 -0.64 -2.42 -3.34
CA ILE A 128 -1.84 -2.77 -4.10
C ILE A 128 -1.41 -3.61 -5.29
N THR A 129 -1.97 -4.81 -5.40
CA THR A 129 -1.80 -5.69 -6.56
C THR A 129 -2.86 -5.37 -7.59
N LEU A 130 -2.47 -5.32 -8.85
CA LEU A 130 -3.33 -5.00 -9.98
C LEU A 130 -3.88 -6.27 -10.65
N LEU A 131 -4.90 -6.12 -11.48
CA LEU A 131 -5.51 -7.24 -12.22
C LEU A 131 -4.54 -7.93 -13.19
N ASP A 132 -3.53 -7.20 -13.67
CA ASP A 132 -2.47 -7.72 -14.55
C ASP A 132 -1.26 -8.31 -13.79
N ASN A 133 -1.37 -8.46 -12.45
CA ASN A 133 -0.30 -8.81 -11.52
C ASN A 133 0.81 -7.75 -11.38
N GLY A 134 0.58 -6.54 -11.88
CA GLY A 134 1.40 -5.38 -11.54
C GLY A 134 1.17 -4.93 -10.09
N THR A 135 1.89 -3.91 -9.66
CA THR A 135 1.79 -3.39 -8.29
C THR A 135 1.89 -1.87 -8.23
N LEU A 136 1.17 -1.30 -7.28
CA LEU A 136 1.42 0.05 -6.75
C LEU A 136 1.97 -0.12 -5.34
N SER A 137 3.15 0.42 -5.08
CA SER A 137 3.75 0.41 -3.74
C SER A 137 3.71 1.80 -3.13
N PHE A 138 3.41 1.87 -1.85
CA PHE A 138 3.28 3.12 -1.11
C PHE A 138 3.98 3.03 0.24
N GLN A 139 4.35 4.19 0.77
CA GLN A 139 4.74 4.36 2.16
C GLN A 139 3.77 5.30 2.88
N ALA A 140 3.65 5.17 4.20
CA ALA A 140 2.90 6.11 5.02
C ALA A 140 3.58 7.48 5.01
N GLY A 141 2.78 8.55 4.90
CA GLY A 141 3.23 9.94 4.96
C GLY A 141 3.26 10.50 6.37
#